data_8e047b034d926bff6c1e6dc2859e1f70
#
_entry.id   8e047b034d926bff6c1e6dc2859e1f70
#
_cell.length_a   1.000
_cell.length_b   1.000
_cell.length_c   1.000
_cell.angle_alpha   90.00
_cell.angle_beta   90.00
_cell.angle_gamma   90.00
#
_symmetry.space_group_name_H-M   'P 1'
#
loop_
_entity.id
_entity.type
_entity.pdbx_description
1 polymer ?
#
loop_
_entity_poly.entity_id
_entity_poly.type
_entity_poly.pdbx_seq_one_letter_code
_entity_poly.pdbx_strand_id
1 'polypeptide(L)'
;NGDASATLMQMLFSLFGVTGDMIYKKLIGPVYAGMYASFLLILIMIVISAGLLFRIFVGNLFEVGGCRFYEENSEHKTRIAWIIDGFRNGAYLRNVVTIFLRDLYTLLWMLCLIIPGIVKSYEYKMIPYILAENPQISRKRAFELSKRMMDGQKGDAFVLDLSFIGWEFLSFITLGIVQIFYVGPYINVTWAEFYKVMRENALESGIATREELPGLQKEIDE
;
A
#
# COMPACT_ATOMS: atom_id res chain seq x y z
N ASN A 1 37.75 12.31 55.47
CA ASN A 1 37.44 10.86 55.49
C ASN A 1 36.93 10.31 54.16
N GLY A 2 36.47 11.14 53.26
CA GLY A 2 36.00 10.71 51.91
C GLY A 2 37.13 10.38 50.92
N ASP A 3 38.24 11.11 51.02
CA ASP A 3 39.35 10.95 50.07
C ASP A 3 40.17 9.67 50.30
N ALA A 4 40.29 9.25 51.56
CA ALA A 4 41.05 8.04 51.93
C ALA A 4 40.33 6.76 51.40
N SER A 5 39.02 6.71 51.46
CA SER A 5 38.23 5.55 50.96
C SER A 5 38.25 5.48 49.43
N ALA A 6 38.19 6.62 48.74
CA ALA A 6 38.29 6.69 47.29
C ALA A 6 39.68 6.29 46.78
N THR A 7 40.76 6.72 47.51
CA THR A 7 42.14 6.36 47.19
C THR A 7 42.41 4.87 47.43
N LEU A 8 41.88 4.30 48.54
CA LEU A 8 41.98 2.87 48.82
C LEU A 8 41.23 2.02 47.77
N MET A 9 40.07 2.46 47.32
CA MET A 9 39.30 1.81 46.29
C MET A 9 40.04 1.83 44.93
N GLN A 10 40.65 2.97 44.57
CA GLN A 10 41.49 3.08 43.37
C GLN A 10 42.73 2.20 43.44
N MET A 11 43.42 2.11 44.62
CA MET A 11 44.52 1.19 44.81
C MET A 11 44.11 -0.28 44.70
N LEU A 12 42.98 -0.67 45.29
CA LEU A 12 42.42 -2.02 45.14
C LEU A 12 42.10 -2.35 43.68
N PHE A 13 41.46 -1.45 42.93
CA PHE A 13 41.18 -1.65 41.49
C PHE A 13 42.46 -1.75 40.66
N SER A 14 43.51 -0.97 40.99
CA SER A 14 44.81 -1.06 40.30
C SER A 14 45.55 -2.36 40.61
N LEU A 15 45.47 -2.89 41.85
CA LEU A 15 46.05 -4.17 42.27
C LEU A 15 45.41 -5.37 41.53
N PHE A 16 44.12 -5.29 41.22
CA PHE A 16 43.42 -6.31 40.43
C PHE A 16 43.45 -6.06 38.93
N GLY A 17 44.19 -5.04 38.43
CA GLY A 17 44.25 -4.67 37.01
C GLY A 17 42.92 -4.19 36.43
N VAL A 18 41.97 -3.83 37.32
CA VAL A 18 40.62 -3.41 36.90
C VAL A 18 40.54 -1.89 37.06
N THR A 19 40.64 -1.17 35.95
CA THR A 19 40.41 0.26 35.92
C THR A 19 38.93 0.56 35.76
N GLY A 20 38.50 1.71 36.30
CA GLY A 20 37.09 2.16 36.11
C GLY A 20 36.66 2.21 34.63
N ASP A 21 37.61 2.52 33.77
CA ASP A 21 37.41 2.50 32.30
C ASP A 21 37.14 1.07 31.76
N MET A 22 37.83 0.07 32.36
CA MET A 22 37.62 -1.33 31.95
C MET A 22 36.25 -1.85 32.42
N ILE A 23 35.79 -1.46 33.62
CA ILE A 23 34.44 -1.78 34.11
C ILE A 23 33.38 -1.12 33.21
N TYR A 24 33.57 0.17 32.90
CA TYR A 24 32.65 0.88 32.02
C TYR A 24 32.56 0.22 30.66
N LYS A 25 33.69 0.00 29.97
CA LYS A 25 33.71 -0.59 28.62
C LYS A 25 33.20 -2.02 28.57
N LYS A 26 33.49 -2.83 29.60
CA LYS A 26 33.20 -4.28 29.58
C LYS A 26 31.83 -4.64 30.17
N LEU A 27 31.34 -3.87 31.12
CA LEU A 27 30.12 -4.18 31.85
C LEU A 27 29.00 -3.16 31.59
N ILE A 28 29.30 -1.89 31.72
CA ILE A 28 28.31 -0.81 31.67
C ILE A 28 27.98 -0.40 30.23
N GLY A 29 28.99 -0.21 29.41
CA GLY A 29 28.83 0.22 28.00
C GLY A 29 27.90 -0.70 27.17
N PRO A 30 28.11 -2.02 27.18
CA PRO A 30 27.23 -2.95 26.49
C PRO A 30 25.76 -2.92 26.95
N VAL A 31 25.53 -2.70 28.27
CA VAL A 31 24.17 -2.58 28.82
C VAL A 31 23.47 -1.34 28.29
N TYR A 32 24.14 -0.18 28.31
CA TYR A 32 23.56 1.03 27.71
C TYR A 32 23.37 0.91 26.20
N ALA A 33 24.35 0.33 25.49
CA ALA A 33 24.20 0.08 24.04
C ALA A 33 23.00 -0.83 23.74
N GLY A 34 22.79 -1.88 24.56
CA GLY A 34 21.62 -2.74 24.45
C GLY A 34 20.29 -2.01 24.72
N MET A 35 20.29 -1.15 25.76
CA MET A 35 19.11 -0.33 26.07
C MET A 35 18.77 0.64 24.91
N TYR A 36 19.76 1.34 24.36
CA TYR A 36 19.55 2.23 23.21
C TYR A 36 19.10 1.46 21.97
N ALA A 37 19.69 0.31 21.69
CA ALA A 37 19.30 -0.54 20.56
C ALA A 37 17.85 -1.02 20.72
N SER A 38 17.45 -1.48 21.91
CA SER A 38 16.07 -1.91 22.16
C SER A 38 15.08 -0.75 22.08
N PHE A 39 15.42 0.42 22.57
CA PHE A 39 14.59 1.62 22.42
C PHE A 39 14.39 2.00 20.95
N LEU A 40 15.47 2.01 20.14
CA LEU A 40 15.39 2.26 18.72
C LEU A 40 14.53 1.22 17.97
N LEU A 41 14.67 -0.06 18.32
CA LEU A 41 13.84 -1.12 17.75
C LEU A 41 12.35 -0.92 18.08
N ILE A 42 12.01 -0.57 19.31
CA ILE A 42 10.64 -0.25 19.72
C ILE A 42 10.10 0.94 18.92
N LEU A 43 10.89 2.01 18.80
CA LEU A 43 10.52 3.19 18.04
C LEU A 43 10.25 2.86 16.56
N ILE A 44 11.15 2.08 15.95
CA ILE A 44 10.98 1.60 14.56
C ILE A 44 9.69 0.78 14.42
N MET A 45 9.42 -0.13 15.36
CA MET A 45 8.21 -0.94 15.35
C MET A 45 6.93 -0.08 15.48
N ILE A 46 6.97 0.96 16.31
CA ILE A 46 5.85 1.92 16.44
C ILE A 46 5.64 2.66 15.10
N VAL A 47 6.70 3.17 14.47
CA VAL A 47 6.61 3.89 13.19
C VAL A 47 6.08 2.97 12.08
N ILE A 48 6.58 1.74 11.99
CA ILE A 48 6.10 0.74 11.01
C ILE A 48 4.63 0.43 11.24
N SER A 49 4.23 0.15 12.50
CA SER A 49 2.82 -0.17 12.81
C SER A 49 1.89 1.01 12.53
N ALA A 50 2.29 2.23 12.87
CA ALA A 50 1.53 3.44 12.54
C ALA A 50 1.39 3.64 11.03
N GLY A 51 2.47 3.42 10.26
CA GLY A 51 2.46 3.46 8.79
C GLY A 51 1.54 2.41 8.17
N LEU A 52 1.56 1.18 8.69
CA LEU A 52 0.66 0.11 8.25
C LEU A 52 -0.82 0.45 8.54
N LEU A 53 -1.12 0.94 9.73
CA LEU A 53 -2.48 1.38 10.07
C LEU A 53 -2.93 2.52 9.15
N PHE A 54 -2.08 3.52 8.94
CA PHE A 54 -2.38 4.60 8.00
C PHE A 54 -2.63 4.07 6.58
N ARG A 55 -1.79 3.16 6.08
CA ARG A 55 -1.96 2.52 4.76
C ARG A 55 -3.32 1.80 4.67
N ILE A 56 -3.69 1.01 5.68
CA ILE A 56 -4.93 0.23 5.68
C ILE A 56 -6.16 1.14 5.73
N PHE A 57 -6.20 2.11 6.66
CA PHE A 57 -7.39 2.89 6.90
C PHE A 57 -7.54 4.11 5.99
N VAL A 58 -6.44 4.66 5.51
CA VAL A 58 -6.43 5.88 4.70
C VAL A 58 -5.96 5.60 3.29
N GLY A 59 -4.79 4.95 3.13
CA GLY A 59 -4.18 4.69 1.83
C GLY A 59 -5.08 3.86 0.90
N ASN A 60 -5.71 2.81 1.41
CA ASN A 60 -6.60 1.96 0.62
C ASN A 60 -7.84 2.72 0.09
N LEU A 61 -8.28 3.72 0.83
CA LEU A 61 -9.41 4.52 0.41
C LEU A 61 -9.04 5.55 -0.65
N PHE A 62 -7.84 6.13 -0.54
CA PHE A 62 -7.29 6.97 -1.61
C PHE A 62 -7.05 6.18 -2.90
N GLU A 63 -6.76 4.90 -2.82
CA GLU A 63 -6.65 4.02 -4.01
C GLU A 63 -7.99 3.94 -4.73
N VAL A 64 -9.08 3.63 -4.02
CA VAL A 64 -10.43 3.56 -4.59
C VAL A 64 -10.88 4.92 -5.13
N GLY A 65 -10.69 6.00 -4.35
CA GLY A 65 -11.01 7.36 -4.78
C GLY A 65 -10.19 7.82 -5.98
N GLY A 66 -8.92 7.41 -6.05
CA GLY A 66 -8.05 7.64 -7.20
C GLY A 66 -8.53 6.92 -8.45
N CYS A 67 -8.94 5.65 -8.36
CA CYS A 67 -9.53 4.90 -9.47
C CYS A 67 -10.76 5.64 -10.02
N ARG A 68 -11.67 6.06 -9.14
CA ARG A 68 -12.85 6.85 -9.53
C ARG A 68 -12.46 8.15 -10.21
N PHE A 69 -11.51 8.89 -9.64
CA PHE A 69 -11.03 10.15 -10.21
C PHE A 69 -10.49 9.97 -11.64
N TYR A 70 -9.64 8.98 -11.88
CA TYR A 70 -9.04 8.75 -13.19
C TYR A 70 -10.05 8.20 -14.20
N GLU A 71 -10.95 7.34 -13.79
CA GLU A 71 -12.03 6.82 -14.63
C GLU A 71 -12.95 7.95 -15.12
N GLU A 72 -13.36 8.84 -14.22
CA GLU A 72 -14.24 9.95 -14.54
C GLU A 72 -13.54 11.05 -15.34
N ASN A 73 -12.25 11.34 -15.01
CA ASN A 73 -11.47 12.36 -15.71
C ASN A 73 -11.19 12.04 -17.18
N SER A 74 -11.29 10.79 -17.59
CA SER A 74 -11.15 10.42 -18.99
C SER A 74 -12.39 10.76 -19.83
N GLU A 75 -13.55 10.97 -19.20
CA GLU A 75 -14.81 11.33 -19.89
C GLU A 75 -15.22 12.79 -19.68
N HIS A 76 -14.95 13.35 -18.50
CA HIS A 76 -15.44 14.68 -18.09
C HIS A 76 -14.41 15.42 -17.22
N LYS A 77 -14.60 16.74 -17.06
CA LYS A 77 -13.82 17.53 -16.09
C LYS A 77 -14.19 17.12 -14.67
N THR A 78 -13.28 16.49 -13.98
CA THR A 78 -13.48 15.88 -12.66
C THR A 78 -13.19 16.85 -11.52
N ARG A 79 -13.89 16.69 -10.41
CA ARG A 79 -13.62 17.41 -9.14
C ARG A 79 -12.66 16.59 -8.28
N ILE A 80 -11.62 17.22 -7.74
CA ILE A 80 -10.67 16.59 -6.79
C ILE A 80 -11.40 15.99 -5.57
N ALA A 81 -12.60 16.50 -5.26
CA ALA A 81 -13.44 16.00 -4.16
C ALA A 81 -13.79 14.49 -4.29
N TRP A 82 -13.80 13.93 -5.49
CA TRP A 82 -14.06 12.51 -5.71
C TRP A 82 -13.02 11.57 -5.08
N ILE A 83 -11.79 12.03 -4.92
CA ILE A 83 -10.74 11.27 -4.20
C ILE A 83 -11.15 11.01 -2.75
N ILE A 84 -11.93 11.93 -2.15
CA ILE A 84 -12.34 11.87 -0.74
C ILE A 84 -13.73 11.22 -0.58
N ASP A 85 -14.47 11.03 -1.66
CA ASP A 85 -15.85 10.54 -1.63
C ASP A 85 -16.00 9.15 -1.00
N GLY A 86 -14.99 8.30 -1.13
CA GLY A 86 -14.93 7.01 -0.45
C GLY A 86 -15.08 7.08 1.08
N PHE A 87 -14.79 8.24 1.70
CA PHE A 87 -15.00 8.47 3.14
C PHE A 87 -16.45 8.82 3.49
N ARG A 88 -17.25 9.30 2.54
CA ARG A 88 -18.59 9.86 2.77
C ARG A 88 -19.74 8.88 2.52
N ASN A 89 -19.54 7.85 1.72
CA ASN A 89 -20.62 7.01 1.14
C ASN A 89 -21.16 5.90 2.04
N GLY A 90 -20.91 5.92 3.36
CA GLY A 90 -21.39 4.88 4.30
C GLY A 90 -20.81 3.47 4.06
N ALA A 91 -20.04 3.28 2.98
CA ALA A 91 -19.37 2.03 2.63
C ALA A 91 -17.91 1.97 3.09
N TYR A 92 -17.44 2.96 3.86
CA TYR A 92 -16.04 3.10 4.27
C TYR A 92 -15.40 1.80 4.76
N LEU A 93 -15.95 1.21 5.81
CA LEU A 93 -15.40 -0.01 6.40
C LEU A 93 -15.42 -1.19 5.42
N ARG A 94 -16.43 -1.28 4.57
CA ARG A 94 -16.52 -2.34 3.56
C ARG A 94 -15.41 -2.21 2.53
N ASN A 95 -15.17 -1.02 2.01
CA ASN A 95 -14.12 -0.73 1.05
C ASN A 95 -12.74 -1.00 1.66
N VAL A 96 -12.47 -0.46 2.86
CA VAL A 96 -11.22 -0.69 3.60
C VAL A 96 -10.96 -2.18 3.79
N VAL A 97 -11.96 -2.95 4.27
CA VAL A 97 -11.78 -4.39 4.51
C VAL A 97 -11.63 -5.16 3.19
N THR A 98 -12.31 -4.76 2.12
CA THR A 98 -12.21 -5.44 0.82
C THR A 98 -10.81 -5.27 0.23
N ILE A 99 -10.27 -4.05 0.22
CA ILE A 99 -8.92 -3.77 -0.27
C ILE A 99 -7.87 -4.42 0.63
N PHE A 100 -8.02 -4.35 1.95
CA PHE A 100 -7.14 -5.05 2.88
C PHE A 100 -7.09 -6.55 2.63
N LEU A 101 -8.25 -7.21 2.42
CA LEU A 101 -8.29 -8.64 2.11
C LEU A 101 -7.67 -8.96 0.73
N ARG A 102 -7.84 -8.08 -0.26
CA ARG A 102 -7.16 -8.20 -1.54
C ARG A 102 -5.63 -8.23 -1.35
N ASP A 103 -5.11 -7.25 -0.63
CA ASP A 103 -3.67 -7.13 -0.36
C ASP A 103 -3.15 -8.33 0.44
N LEU A 104 -3.90 -8.75 1.46
CA LEU A 104 -3.57 -9.91 2.28
C LEU A 104 -3.56 -11.20 1.46
N TYR A 105 -4.56 -11.46 0.62
CA TYR A 105 -4.60 -12.65 -0.22
C TYR A 105 -3.47 -12.64 -1.24
N THR A 106 -3.19 -11.51 -1.87
CA THR A 106 -2.06 -11.36 -2.79
C THR A 106 -0.73 -11.65 -2.10
N LEU A 107 -0.53 -11.09 -0.90
CA LEU A 107 0.67 -11.33 -0.09
C LEU A 107 0.82 -12.82 0.27
N LEU A 108 -0.26 -13.48 0.71
CA LEU A 108 -0.23 -14.91 1.05
C LEU A 108 0.15 -15.77 -0.16
N TRP A 109 -0.38 -15.46 -1.34
CA TRP A 109 -0.01 -16.16 -2.57
C TRP A 109 1.44 -15.89 -2.98
N MET A 110 1.95 -14.66 -2.80
CA MET A 110 3.38 -14.35 -3.04
C MET A 110 4.31 -15.08 -2.08
N LEU A 111 3.90 -15.25 -0.82
CA LEU A 111 4.67 -16.04 0.16
C LEU A 111 4.68 -17.54 -0.16
N CYS A 112 3.58 -18.07 -0.72
CA CYS A 112 3.55 -19.47 -1.14
C CYS A 112 4.46 -19.71 -2.37
N LEU A 113 4.27 -18.93 -3.42
CA LEU A 113 5.05 -18.98 -4.67
C LEU A 113 4.94 -17.64 -5.40
N ILE A 114 6.05 -17.11 -5.88
CA ILE A 114 6.11 -15.80 -6.55
C ILE A 114 5.21 -15.76 -7.79
N ILE A 115 5.28 -16.77 -8.65
CA ILE A 115 4.52 -16.80 -9.92
C ILE A 115 3.00 -16.81 -9.69
N PRO A 116 2.42 -17.72 -8.87
CA PRO A 116 1.01 -17.62 -8.50
C PRO A 116 0.61 -16.31 -7.84
N GLY A 117 1.50 -15.72 -7.04
CA GLY A 117 1.28 -14.41 -6.43
C GLY A 117 1.10 -13.31 -7.47
N ILE A 118 1.94 -13.27 -8.50
CA ILE A 118 1.82 -12.33 -9.63
C ILE A 118 0.50 -12.57 -10.38
N VAL A 119 0.15 -13.80 -10.69
CA VAL A 119 -1.13 -14.12 -11.36
C VAL A 119 -2.32 -13.64 -10.54
N LYS A 120 -2.28 -13.82 -9.20
CA LYS A 120 -3.35 -13.36 -8.31
C LYS A 120 -3.40 -11.85 -8.16
N SER A 121 -2.29 -11.15 -8.24
CA SER A 121 -2.29 -9.69 -8.23
C SER A 121 -3.06 -9.12 -9.44
N TYR A 122 -2.91 -9.72 -10.62
CA TYR A 122 -3.71 -9.36 -11.80
C TYR A 122 -5.18 -9.78 -11.67
N GLU A 123 -5.48 -10.95 -11.10
CA GLU A 123 -6.87 -11.37 -10.86
C GLU A 123 -7.64 -10.36 -10.00
N TYR A 124 -6.99 -9.69 -9.07
CA TYR A 124 -7.60 -8.76 -8.14
C TYR A 124 -7.41 -7.27 -8.52
N LYS A 125 -6.82 -7.01 -9.68
CA LYS A 125 -6.47 -5.66 -10.14
C LYS A 125 -7.69 -4.75 -10.33
N MET A 126 -8.84 -5.31 -10.73
CA MET A 126 -10.06 -4.54 -11.02
C MET A 126 -10.88 -4.21 -9.75
N ILE A 127 -10.57 -4.80 -8.58
CA ILE A 127 -11.35 -4.58 -7.35
C ILE A 127 -11.48 -3.11 -6.97
N PRO A 128 -10.41 -2.27 -6.96
CA PRO A 128 -10.55 -0.85 -6.59
C PRO A 128 -11.48 -0.08 -7.52
N TYR A 129 -11.47 -0.39 -8.83
CA TYR A 129 -12.35 0.22 -9.82
C TYR A 129 -13.81 -0.20 -9.62
N ILE A 130 -14.06 -1.49 -9.40
CA ILE A 130 -15.41 -2.00 -9.09
C ILE A 130 -15.99 -1.33 -7.84
N LEU A 131 -15.16 -1.12 -6.80
CA LEU A 131 -15.58 -0.44 -5.57
C LEU A 131 -15.76 1.06 -5.77
N ALA A 132 -14.99 1.67 -6.69
CA ALA A 132 -15.13 3.06 -7.05
C ALA A 132 -16.47 3.34 -7.75
N GLU A 133 -16.88 2.43 -8.64
CA GLU A 133 -18.12 2.49 -9.39
C GLU A 133 -19.34 2.09 -8.51
N ASN A 134 -19.23 1.02 -7.74
CA ASN A 134 -20.28 0.52 -6.84
C ASN A 134 -19.77 0.25 -5.43
N PRO A 135 -19.74 1.26 -4.53
CA PRO A 135 -19.32 1.06 -3.14
C PRO A 135 -20.20 0.11 -2.32
N GLN A 136 -21.42 -0.21 -2.81
CA GLN A 136 -22.37 -1.07 -2.11
C GLN A 136 -22.25 -2.54 -2.51
N ILE A 137 -21.44 -2.89 -3.51
CA ILE A 137 -21.26 -4.27 -3.95
C ILE A 137 -20.71 -5.15 -2.82
N SER A 138 -21.18 -6.40 -2.74
CA SER A 138 -20.67 -7.33 -1.74
C SER A 138 -19.19 -7.69 -2.01
N ARG A 139 -18.39 -7.85 -0.97
CA ARG A 139 -16.98 -8.25 -1.09
C ARG A 139 -16.79 -9.49 -1.97
N LYS A 140 -17.57 -10.55 -1.68
CA LYS A 140 -17.50 -11.80 -2.43
C LYS A 140 -17.72 -11.57 -3.93
N ARG A 141 -18.70 -10.72 -4.27
CA ARG A 141 -19.03 -10.42 -5.67
C ARG A 141 -17.95 -9.56 -6.34
N ALA A 142 -17.37 -8.58 -5.64
CA ALA A 142 -16.25 -7.78 -6.15
C ALA A 142 -15.03 -8.65 -6.52
N PHE A 143 -14.67 -9.62 -5.65
CA PHE A 143 -13.60 -10.58 -5.95
C PHE A 143 -13.94 -11.50 -7.13
N GLU A 144 -15.17 -11.99 -7.19
CA GLU A 144 -15.64 -12.85 -8.29
C GLU A 144 -15.64 -12.10 -9.61
N LEU A 145 -16.19 -10.89 -9.65
CA LEU A 145 -16.21 -10.04 -10.85
C LEU A 145 -14.80 -9.75 -11.34
N SER A 146 -13.91 -9.25 -10.46
CA SER A 146 -12.53 -8.95 -10.83
C SER A 146 -11.83 -10.18 -11.43
N LYS A 147 -11.99 -11.34 -10.79
CA LYS A 147 -11.41 -12.59 -11.30
C LYS A 147 -11.94 -12.97 -12.68
N ARG A 148 -13.27 -12.86 -12.90
CA ARG A 148 -13.91 -13.21 -14.18
C ARG A 148 -13.57 -12.20 -15.29
N MET A 149 -13.53 -10.91 -14.97
CA MET A 149 -13.12 -9.85 -15.90
C MET A 149 -11.67 -10.04 -16.37
N MET A 150 -10.78 -10.47 -15.48
CA MET A 150 -9.36 -10.67 -15.78
C MET A 150 -9.05 -12.08 -16.33
N ASP A 151 -10.06 -12.94 -16.49
CA ASP A 151 -9.85 -14.25 -17.08
C ASP A 151 -9.56 -14.13 -18.57
N GLY A 152 -8.43 -14.71 -19.00
CA GLY A 152 -7.90 -14.54 -20.36
C GLY A 152 -7.13 -13.24 -20.60
N GLN A 153 -7.27 -12.21 -19.75
CA GLN A 153 -6.70 -10.86 -19.95
C GLN A 153 -5.43 -10.59 -19.13
N LYS A 154 -5.00 -11.55 -18.30
CA LYS A 154 -3.83 -11.39 -17.42
C LYS A 154 -2.52 -11.18 -18.19
N GLY A 155 -2.41 -11.83 -19.39
CA GLY A 155 -1.27 -11.66 -20.28
C GLY A 155 -1.17 -10.26 -20.83
N ASP A 156 -2.28 -9.70 -21.31
CA ASP A 156 -2.34 -8.36 -21.87
C ASP A 156 -2.08 -7.30 -20.78
N ALA A 157 -2.63 -7.50 -19.59
CA ALA A 157 -2.36 -6.69 -18.40
C ALA A 157 -0.87 -6.72 -18.00
N PHE A 158 -0.23 -7.89 -18.07
CA PHE A 158 1.20 -8.04 -17.82
C PHE A 158 2.05 -7.31 -18.86
N VAL A 159 1.70 -7.43 -20.15
CA VAL A 159 2.38 -6.69 -21.24
C VAL A 159 2.19 -5.19 -21.07
N LEU A 160 1.02 -4.75 -20.65
CA LEU A 160 0.76 -3.35 -20.33
C LEU A 160 1.70 -2.83 -19.23
N ASP A 161 1.83 -3.56 -18.11
CA ASP A 161 2.77 -3.19 -17.04
C ASP A 161 4.23 -3.20 -17.52
N LEU A 162 4.62 -4.16 -18.38
CA LEU A 162 5.94 -4.19 -19.00
C LEU A 162 6.23 -2.93 -19.84
N SER A 163 5.22 -2.35 -20.48
CA SER A 163 5.37 -1.13 -21.27
C SER A 163 5.74 0.09 -20.41
N PHE A 164 5.45 0.06 -19.12
CA PHE A 164 5.78 1.14 -18.20
C PHE A 164 7.19 1.05 -17.63
N ILE A 165 7.92 -0.06 -17.78
CA ILE A 165 9.26 -0.25 -17.18
C ILE A 165 10.23 0.87 -17.56
N GLY A 166 10.20 1.33 -18.81
CA GLY A 166 11.05 2.45 -19.26
C GLY A 166 10.75 3.76 -18.52
N TRP A 167 9.49 4.02 -18.26
CA TRP A 167 9.03 5.20 -17.52
C TRP A 167 9.37 5.10 -16.02
N GLU A 168 9.23 3.90 -15.43
CA GLU A 168 9.63 3.62 -14.05
C GLU A 168 11.15 3.80 -13.86
N PHE A 169 11.95 3.36 -14.83
CA PHE A 169 13.40 3.57 -14.81
C PHE A 169 13.75 5.06 -14.88
N LEU A 170 13.07 5.85 -15.72
CA LEU A 170 13.22 7.30 -15.76
C LEU A 170 12.82 7.95 -14.43
N SER A 171 11.76 7.46 -13.80
CA SER A 171 11.33 7.92 -12.48
C SER A 171 12.38 7.66 -11.40
N PHE A 172 13.03 6.49 -11.45
CA PHE A 172 14.13 6.17 -10.54
C PHE A 172 15.33 7.14 -10.69
N ILE A 173 15.74 7.43 -11.94
CA ILE A 173 16.84 8.37 -12.21
C ILE A 173 16.52 9.80 -11.71
N THR A 174 15.26 10.21 -11.83
CA THR A 174 14.80 11.54 -11.41
C THR A 174 14.39 11.61 -9.94
N LEU A 175 14.78 10.63 -9.12
CA LEU A 175 14.42 10.54 -7.70
C LEU A 175 12.91 10.66 -7.43
N GLY A 176 12.09 10.15 -8.36
CA GLY A 176 10.64 10.13 -8.25
C GLY A 176 9.91 11.42 -8.67
N ILE A 177 10.61 12.46 -9.11
CA ILE A 177 9.97 13.71 -9.55
C ILE A 177 9.03 13.43 -10.75
N VAL A 178 9.54 12.74 -11.76
CA VAL A 178 8.76 12.39 -12.96
C VAL A 178 7.61 11.42 -12.62
N GLN A 179 7.77 10.56 -11.60
CA GLN A 179 6.72 9.67 -11.11
C GLN A 179 5.48 10.45 -10.65
N ILE A 180 5.70 11.50 -9.86
CA ILE A 180 4.59 12.27 -9.27
C ILE A 180 3.83 13.07 -10.34
N PHE A 181 4.54 13.72 -11.26
CA PHE A 181 3.92 14.69 -12.17
C PHE A 181 3.48 14.09 -13.51
N TYR A 182 4.09 12.99 -13.95
CA TYR A 182 3.84 12.44 -15.28
C TYR A 182 3.54 10.94 -15.26
N VAL A 183 4.45 10.11 -14.79
CA VAL A 183 4.35 8.64 -14.93
C VAL A 183 3.19 8.09 -14.12
N GLY A 184 3.02 8.53 -12.88
CA GLY A 184 1.92 8.09 -12.01
C GLY A 184 0.54 8.39 -12.61
N PRO A 185 0.23 9.65 -12.98
CA PRO A 185 -1.00 9.98 -13.70
C PRO A 185 -1.18 9.19 -15.00
N TYR A 186 -0.13 9.05 -15.82
CA TYR A 186 -0.19 8.31 -17.08
C TYR A 186 -0.56 6.84 -16.87
N ILE A 187 0.10 6.14 -15.94
CA ILE A 187 -0.20 4.74 -15.60
C ILE A 187 -1.64 4.60 -15.10
N ASN A 188 -2.07 5.49 -14.20
CA ASN A 188 -3.41 5.41 -13.61
C ASN A 188 -4.52 5.66 -14.64
N VAL A 189 -4.34 6.62 -15.55
CA VAL A 189 -5.29 6.84 -16.65
C VAL A 189 -5.34 5.62 -17.58
N THR A 190 -4.20 5.04 -17.92
CA THR A 190 -4.14 3.85 -18.79
C THR A 190 -4.86 2.66 -18.16
N TRP A 191 -4.69 2.44 -16.85
CA TRP A 191 -5.43 1.39 -16.13
C TRP A 191 -6.92 1.68 -16.01
N ALA A 192 -7.33 2.95 -15.89
CA ALA A 192 -8.74 3.32 -15.92
C ALA A 192 -9.38 3.03 -17.29
N GLU A 193 -8.68 3.33 -18.38
CA GLU A 193 -9.14 2.97 -19.72
C GLU A 193 -9.19 1.44 -19.92
N PHE A 194 -8.19 0.71 -19.45
CA PHE A 194 -8.20 -0.76 -19.47
C PHE A 194 -9.41 -1.31 -18.69
N TYR A 195 -9.72 -0.77 -17.51
CA TYR A 195 -10.90 -1.15 -16.75
C TYR A 195 -12.20 -0.95 -17.53
N LYS A 196 -12.36 0.19 -18.24
CA LYS A 196 -13.56 0.46 -19.05
C LYS A 196 -13.79 -0.60 -20.12
N VAL A 197 -12.73 -1.00 -20.82
CA VAL A 197 -12.81 -2.08 -21.81
C VAL A 197 -13.22 -3.40 -21.14
N MET A 198 -12.63 -3.72 -20.00
CA MET A 198 -12.99 -4.94 -19.26
C MET A 198 -14.42 -4.90 -18.72
N ARG A 199 -14.90 -3.74 -18.31
CA ARG A 199 -16.27 -3.49 -17.86
C ARG A 199 -17.28 -3.73 -19.00
N GLU A 200 -17.08 -3.11 -20.16
CA GLU A 200 -17.96 -3.32 -21.32
C GLU A 200 -17.99 -4.79 -21.74
N ASN A 201 -16.85 -5.46 -21.84
CA ASN A 201 -16.77 -6.88 -22.13
C ASN A 201 -17.54 -7.74 -21.10
N ALA A 202 -17.49 -7.36 -19.82
CA ALA A 202 -18.18 -8.07 -18.75
C ALA A 202 -19.70 -7.87 -18.83
N LEU A 203 -20.17 -6.69 -19.24
CA LEU A 203 -21.60 -6.40 -19.46
C LEU A 203 -22.12 -7.14 -20.70
N GLU A 204 -21.38 -7.09 -21.81
CA GLU A 204 -21.77 -7.77 -23.07
C GLU A 204 -21.79 -9.29 -22.92
N SER A 205 -20.85 -9.86 -22.19
CA SER A 205 -20.78 -11.31 -21.93
C SER A 205 -21.73 -11.79 -20.82
N GLY A 206 -22.47 -10.89 -20.16
CA GLY A 206 -23.36 -11.25 -19.04
C GLY A 206 -22.64 -11.69 -17.76
N ILE A 207 -21.34 -11.40 -17.63
CA ILE A 207 -20.56 -11.63 -16.40
C ILE A 207 -21.01 -10.68 -15.30
N ALA A 208 -21.34 -9.43 -15.67
CA ALA A 208 -21.84 -8.38 -14.80
C ALA A 208 -23.16 -7.81 -15.33
N THR A 209 -23.96 -7.27 -14.42
CA THR A 209 -25.17 -6.51 -14.77
C THR A 209 -24.91 -5.00 -14.68
N ARG A 210 -25.74 -4.18 -15.35
CA ARG A 210 -25.67 -2.71 -15.24
C ARG A 210 -26.01 -2.20 -13.83
N GLU A 211 -26.67 -3.00 -13.01
CA GLU A 211 -26.92 -2.67 -11.60
C GLU A 211 -25.66 -2.88 -10.74
N GLU A 212 -24.83 -3.86 -11.11
CA GLU A 212 -23.56 -4.15 -10.42
C GLU A 212 -22.46 -3.17 -10.85
N LEU A 213 -22.41 -2.85 -12.14
CA LEU A 213 -21.49 -1.91 -12.76
C LEU A 213 -22.28 -0.82 -13.52
N PRO A 214 -22.85 0.15 -12.78
CA PRO A 214 -23.73 1.17 -13.37
C PRO A 214 -23.00 2.17 -14.29
N GLY A 215 -21.70 2.20 -14.24
CA GLY A 215 -20.89 3.29 -14.75
C GLY A 215 -20.88 4.45 -13.76
N LEU A 216 -19.94 5.35 -13.92
CA LEU A 216 -19.96 6.58 -13.15
C LEU A 216 -21.15 7.40 -13.65
N GLN A 217 -22.17 7.54 -12.78
CA GLN A 217 -23.37 8.30 -13.13
C GLN A 217 -22.97 9.77 -13.34
N LYS A 218 -23.41 10.35 -14.44
CA LYS A 218 -23.46 11.81 -14.57
C LYS A 218 -24.30 12.33 -13.40
N GLU A 219 -23.68 12.93 -12.38
CA GLU A 219 -24.40 13.93 -11.61
C GLU A 219 -24.68 15.07 -12.60
N ILE A 220 -25.91 15.11 -13.10
CA ILE A 220 -26.44 16.25 -13.85
C ILE A 220 -26.35 17.40 -12.85
N ASP A 221 -25.42 18.31 -13.12
CA ASP A 221 -25.32 19.57 -12.38
C ASP A 221 -26.68 20.30 -12.57
N GLU A 222 -27.54 20.26 -11.54
CA GLU A 222 -28.58 21.25 -11.32
C GLU A 222 -27.99 22.47 -10.61
#